data_2cc58d63e34f37677043bc8f539865ec
#
_entry.id   2cc58d63e34f37677043bc8f539865ec
#
_cell.length_a   1.000
_cell.length_b   1.000
_cell.length_c   1.000
_cell.angle_alpha   90.00
_cell.angle_beta   90.00
_cell.angle_gamma   90.00
#
_symmetry.space_group_name_H-M   'P 1'
#
loop_
_entity.id
_entity.type
_entity.pdbx_description
1 polymer ?
#
loop_
_entity_poly.entity_id
_entity_poly.type
_entity_poly.pdbx_seq_one_letter_code
_entity_poly.pdbx_strand_id
1 'polypeptide(L)'
;MTDKINELLRRVEEFKPKAAAEIEEFRIRILGKKGELTALMEEFKTVAPELKRELGQQLNRLKNEATERINALREQLQNAAADEASSSGDLTRPGTAEHLGSRHPISLVKNQIVEVFSRLGYTVADGPEIEDDWHVFSALNFPPEHPARDMQDTFFIEKDPDILLRTHTSSIQVRTMERQKPPIRVICPGRVFRNEAISYRAHCIFHQIEGLYICLLYTSPSPRD
;
A
#
# COMPACT_ATOMS: atom_id res chain seq x y z
N MET A 1 36.56 -57.67 1.07
CA MET A 1 36.22 -56.39 0.40
C MET A 1 34.77 -56.38 -0.08
N THR A 2 34.34 -57.41 -0.77
CA THR A 2 32.96 -57.58 -1.23
C THR A 2 31.95 -57.46 -0.10
N ASP A 3 32.19 -58.07 1.04
CA ASP A 3 31.31 -57.99 2.23
C ASP A 3 31.18 -56.58 2.77
N LYS A 4 32.28 -55.76 2.78
CA LYS A 4 32.24 -54.34 3.18
C LYS A 4 31.44 -53.49 2.22
N ILE A 5 31.50 -53.80 0.90
CA ILE A 5 30.72 -53.08 -0.11
C ILE A 5 29.23 -53.36 0.08
N ASN A 6 28.87 -54.64 0.28
CA ASN A 6 27.48 -55.06 0.48
C ASN A 6 26.92 -54.48 1.81
N GLU A 7 27.72 -54.42 2.85
CA GLU A 7 27.30 -53.79 4.11
C GLU A 7 27.04 -52.29 3.97
N LEU A 8 27.90 -51.58 3.24
CA LEU A 8 27.68 -50.16 2.94
C LEU A 8 26.47 -49.93 2.06
N LEU A 9 26.21 -50.75 1.04
CA LEU A 9 25.01 -50.70 0.23
C LEU A 9 23.75 -50.82 1.10
N ARG A 10 23.72 -51.83 1.95
CA ARG A 10 22.61 -52.02 2.89
C ARG A 10 22.41 -50.82 3.82
N ARG A 11 23.47 -50.24 4.34
CA ARG A 11 23.39 -49.02 5.19
C ARG A 11 22.85 -47.80 4.40
N VAL A 12 23.18 -47.67 3.11
CA VAL A 12 22.65 -46.63 2.23
C VAL A 12 21.16 -46.84 1.97
N GLU A 13 20.71 -48.05 1.74
CA GLU A 13 19.31 -48.38 1.52
C GLU A 13 18.44 -48.20 2.77
N GLU A 14 18.95 -48.65 3.94
CA GLU A 14 18.23 -48.58 5.23
C GLU A 14 18.20 -47.16 5.82
N PHE A 15 18.98 -46.21 5.29
CA PHE A 15 19.07 -44.86 5.83
C PHE A 15 17.78 -44.09 5.65
N LYS A 16 17.19 -43.65 6.77
CA LYS A 16 15.94 -42.85 6.85
C LYS A 16 16.17 -41.62 7.68
N PRO A 17 16.59 -40.50 7.09
CA PRO A 17 16.82 -39.26 7.81
C PRO A 17 15.51 -38.58 8.20
N LYS A 18 15.56 -37.90 9.34
CA LYS A 18 14.45 -37.03 9.82
C LYS A 18 14.70 -35.56 9.53
N ALA A 19 15.95 -35.18 9.31
CA ALA A 19 16.34 -33.80 9.10
C ALA A 19 17.38 -33.69 7.96
N ALA A 20 17.39 -32.52 7.29
CA ALA A 20 18.34 -32.23 6.21
C ALA A 20 19.81 -32.26 6.67
N ALA A 21 20.08 -31.94 7.94
CA ALA A 21 21.42 -32.02 8.54
C ALA A 21 21.94 -33.46 8.57
N GLU A 22 21.08 -34.44 8.88
CA GLU A 22 21.43 -35.86 8.91
C GLU A 22 21.83 -36.38 7.53
N ILE A 23 21.18 -35.88 6.46
CA ILE A 23 21.54 -36.26 5.08
C ILE A 23 22.95 -35.75 4.75
N GLU A 24 23.27 -34.53 5.15
CA GLU A 24 24.57 -33.92 4.87
C GLU A 24 25.71 -34.63 5.67
N GLU A 25 25.46 -34.96 6.92
CA GLU A 25 26.41 -35.77 7.73
C GLU A 25 26.63 -37.15 7.13
N PHE A 26 25.56 -37.81 6.68
CA PHE A 26 25.64 -39.11 6.02
C PHE A 26 26.40 -39.02 4.69
N ARG A 27 26.16 -37.97 3.90
CA ARG A 27 26.88 -37.70 2.66
C ARG A 27 28.39 -37.54 2.91
N ILE A 28 28.76 -36.75 3.93
CA ILE A 28 30.17 -36.55 4.28
C ILE A 28 30.82 -37.83 4.75
N ARG A 29 30.09 -38.65 5.53
CA ARG A 29 30.60 -39.93 6.05
C ARG A 29 30.85 -40.97 4.93
N ILE A 30 29.93 -41.02 3.95
CA ILE A 30 30.04 -42.03 2.86
C ILE A 30 30.86 -41.49 1.69
N LEU A 31 30.53 -40.31 1.16
CA LEU A 31 31.10 -39.78 -0.08
C LEU A 31 32.17 -38.70 0.12
N GLY A 32 32.44 -38.31 1.36
CA GLY A 32 33.42 -37.27 1.68
C GLY A 32 34.88 -37.67 1.36
N LYS A 33 35.79 -36.72 1.30
CA LYS A 33 37.22 -36.93 1.02
C LYS A 33 37.91 -37.93 1.98
N LYS A 34 37.40 -38.06 3.20
CA LYS A 34 37.83 -39.03 4.22
C LYS A 34 36.74 -40.05 4.52
N GLY A 35 35.74 -40.19 3.62
CA GLY A 35 34.61 -41.08 3.80
C GLY A 35 34.92 -42.55 3.54
N GLU A 36 34.01 -43.43 3.98
CA GLU A 36 34.14 -44.84 3.92
C GLU A 36 34.35 -45.37 2.48
N LEU A 37 33.70 -44.74 1.48
CA LEU A 37 33.89 -45.06 0.06
C LEU A 37 35.31 -44.71 -0.41
N THR A 38 35.84 -43.59 0.01
CA THR A 38 37.22 -43.16 -0.36
C THR A 38 38.25 -44.10 0.24
N ALA A 39 38.06 -44.57 1.47
CA ALA A 39 38.91 -45.54 2.12
C ALA A 39 38.87 -46.91 1.34
N LEU A 40 37.70 -47.37 0.90
CA LEU A 40 37.55 -48.56 0.06
C LEU A 40 38.20 -48.41 -1.32
N MET A 41 38.18 -47.20 -1.88
CA MET A 41 38.87 -46.92 -3.16
C MET A 41 40.42 -46.93 -2.99
N GLU A 42 40.92 -46.57 -1.82
CA GLU A 42 42.37 -46.68 -1.49
C GLU A 42 42.77 -48.13 -1.29
N GLU A 43 42.00 -48.94 -0.56
CA GLU A 43 42.20 -50.39 -0.42
C GLU A 43 42.12 -51.08 -1.80
N PHE A 44 41.27 -50.65 -2.71
CA PHE A 44 41.14 -51.16 -4.08
C PHE A 44 42.43 -51.02 -4.90
N LYS A 45 43.25 -50.02 -4.68
CA LYS A 45 44.51 -49.80 -5.38
C LYS A 45 45.51 -50.97 -5.15
N THR A 46 45.44 -51.61 -3.99
CA THR A 46 46.35 -52.71 -3.58
C THR A 46 45.86 -54.09 -4.00
N VAL A 47 44.70 -54.24 -4.65
CA VAL A 47 44.08 -55.50 -5.06
C VAL A 47 44.75 -56.07 -6.32
N ALA A 48 44.79 -57.43 -6.43
CA ALA A 48 45.33 -58.15 -7.56
C ALA A 48 44.57 -57.85 -8.88
N PRO A 49 45.24 -57.80 -10.06
CA PRO A 49 44.67 -57.37 -11.33
C PRO A 49 43.40 -58.16 -11.77
N GLU A 50 43.31 -59.40 -11.42
CA GLU A 50 42.21 -60.30 -11.82
C GLU A 50 40.87 -59.91 -11.19
N LEU A 51 40.86 -59.42 -9.97
CA LEU A 51 39.64 -59.01 -9.24
C LEU A 51 39.30 -57.51 -9.38
N LYS A 52 40.17 -56.71 -10.02
CA LYS A 52 39.97 -55.27 -10.17
C LYS A 52 38.73 -54.93 -11.00
N ARG A 53 38.41 -55.72 -12.00
CA ARG A 53 37.27 -55.45 -12.89
C ARG A 53 35.94 -55.57 -12.16
N GLU A 54 35.74 -56.64 -11.41
CA GLU A 54 34.47 -56.88 -10.68
C GLU A 54 34.32 -55.93 -9.47
N LEU A 55 35.35 -55.75 -8.70
CA LEU A 55 35.34 -54.87 -7.57
C LEU A 55 35.20 -53.38 -7.97
N GLY A 56 35.77 -52.98 -9.11
CA GLY A 56 35.62 -51.66 -9.68
C GLY A 56 34.18 -51.39 -10.12
N GLN A 57 33.53 -52.39 -10.70
CA GLN A 57 32.09 -52.27 -11.06
C GLN A 57 31.22 -52.12 -9.79
N GLN A 58 31.47 -52.89 -8.76
CA GLN A 58 30.72 -52.85 -7.51
C GLN A 58 30.93 -51.53 -6.77
N LEU A 59 32.17 -50.97 -6.73
CA LEU A 59 32.44 -49.66 -6.15
C LEU A 59 31.78 -48.52 -6.89
N ASN A 60 31.76 -48.57 -8.23
CA ASN A 60 31.04 -47.56 -9.01
C ASN A 60 29.52 -47.66 -8.83
N ARG A 61 29.00 -48.87 -8.71
CA ARG A 61 27.57 -49.10 -8.41
C ARG A 61 27.23 -48.52 -7.04
N LEU A 62 28.00 -48.82 -5.99
CA LEU A 62 27.83 -48.26 -4.65
C LEU A 62 27.84 -46.71 -4.64
N LYS A 63 28.80 -46.11 -5.38
CA LYS A 63 28.89 -44.66 -5.51
C LYS A 63 27.65 -44.03 -6.12
N ASN A 64 27.15 -44.65 -7.23
CA ASN A 64 25.98 -44.15 -7.94
C ASN A 64 24.72 -44.34 -7.09
N GLU A 65 24.48 -45.50 -6.52
CA GLU A 65 23.32 -45.76 -5.64
C GLU A 65 23.34 -44.87 -4.39
N ALA A 66 24.48 -44.64 -3.76
CA ALA A 66 24.59 -43.71 -2.63
C ALA A 66 24.27 -42.27 -3.04
N THR A 67 24.74 -41.82 -4.21
CA THR A 67 24.49 -40.47 -4.72
C THR A 67 23.03 -40.28 -5.07
N GLU A 68 22.43 -41.23 -5.80
CA GLU A 68 21.02 -41.20 -6.19
C GLU A 68 20.09 -41.22 -4.95
N ARG A 69 20.41 -42.07 -3.96
CA ARG A 69 19.62 -42.18 -2.74
C ARG A 69 19.66 -40.89 -1.91
N ILE A 70 20.83 -40.28 -1.76
CA ILE A 70 21.01 -39.02 -1.05
C ILE A 70 20.23 -37.89 -1.72
N ASN A 71 20.27 -37.82 -3.07
CA ASN A 71 19.53 -36.79 -3.81
C ASN A 71 18.01 -37.00 -3.69
N ALA A 72 17.52 -38.25 -3.83
CA ALA A 72 16.10 -38.57 -3.68
C ALA A 72 15.58 -38.24 -2.27
N LEU A 73 16.35 -38.54 -1.22
CA LEU A 73 15.98 -38.16 0.17
C LEU A 73 15.97 -36.65 0.40
N ARG A 74 16.87 -35.92 -0.25
CA ARG A 74 16.91 -34.46 -0.20
C ARG A 74 15.67 -33.84 -0.85
N GLU A 75 15.30 -34.33 -2.04
CA GLU A 75 14.08 -33.89 -2.74
C GLU A 75 12.82 -34.23 -1.95
N GLN A 76 12.74 -35.42 -1.36
CA GLN A 76 11.59 -35.80 -0.53
C GLN A 76 11.40 -34.87 0.68
N LEU A 77 12.47 -34.50 1.38
CA LEU A 77 12.38 -33.55 2.50
C LEU A 77 12.07 -32.14 2.06
N GLN A 78 12.58 -31.70 0.90
CA GLN A 78 12.24 -30.38 0.34
C GLN A 78 10.78 -30.30 -0.08
N ASN A 79 10.28 -31.36 -0.72
CA ASN A 79 8.87 -31.42 -1.15
C ASN A 79 7.92 -31.52 0.06
N ALA A 80 8.26 -32.29 1.07
CA ALA A 80 7.49 -32.35 2.32
C ALA A 80 7.43 -31.00 3.03
N ALA A 81 8.54 -30.26 3.09
CA ALA A 81 8.59 -28.92 3.65
C ALA A 81 7.80 -27.91 2.80
N ALA A 82 7.80 -28.06 1.47
CA ALA A 82 7.00 -27.23 0.57
C ALA A 82 5.50 -27.51 0.70
N ASP A 83 5.11 -28.76 0.88
CA ASP A 83 3.72 -29.17 1.12
C ASP A 83 3.20 -28.67 2.48
N GLU A 84 4.00 -28.70 3.53
CA GLU A 84 3.65 -28.10 4.81
C GLU A 84 3.50 -26.58 4.72
N ALA A 85 4.39 -25.90 3.98
CA ALA A 85 4.30 -24.46 3.74
C ALA A 85 3.09 -24.08 2.87
N SER A 86 2.69 -24.93 1.93
CA SER A 86 1.53 -24.70 1.06
C SER A 86 0.19 -25.00 1.74
N SER A 87 0.19 -25.72 2.85
CA SER A 87 -1.03 -26.04 3.61
C SER A 87 -1.60 -24.83 4.40
N SER A 88 -0.93 -23.67 4.37
CA SER A 88 -1.32 -22.50 5.15
C SER A 88 -2.52 -21.71 4.63
N GLY A 89 -3.27 -22.22 3.68
CA GLY A 89 -4.54 -21.65 3.23
C GLY A 89 -4.75 -21.79 1.73
N ASP A 90 -5.99 -21.92 1.36
CA ASP A 90 -6.41 -21.96 -0.04
C ASP A 90 -6.36 -20.55 -0.63
N LEU A 91 -5.29 -20.22 -1.34
CA LEU A 91 -5.09 -18.93 -2.01
C LEU A 91 -6.08 -18.71 -3.19
N THR A 92 -6.83 -19.72 -3.58
CA THR A 92 -7.88 -19.60 -4.62
C THR A 92 -9.22 -19.15 -4.04
N ARG A 93 -9.36 -19.16 -2.70
CA ARG A 93 -10.58 -18.64 -2.08
C ARG A 93 -10.69 -17.14 -2.33
N PRO A 94 -11.87 -16.66 -2.77
CA PRO A 94 -12.10 -15.23 -2.86
C PRO A 94 -11.89 -14.61 -1.47
N GLY A 95 -11.17 -13.51 -1.41
CA GLY A 95 -11.02 -12.74 -0.17
C GLY A 95 -12.38 -12.37 0.41
N THR A 96 -12.43 -12.12 1.71
CA THR A 96 -13.62 -11.56 2.33
C THR A 96 -13.96 -10.26 1.62
N ALA A 97 -15.16 -10.17 1.05
CA ALA A 97 -15.59 -8.95 0.38
C ALA A 97 -15.62 -7.82 1.42
N GLU A 98 -14.72 -6.86 1.28
CA GLU A 98 -14.80 -5.63 2.03
C GLU A 98 -16.03 -4.86 1.59
N HIS A 99 -16.91 -4.54 2.52
CA HIS A 99 -18.03 -3.66 2.25
C HIS A 99 -17.48 -2.25 2.02
N LEU A 100 -17.32 -1.89 0.76
CA LEU A 100 -16.98 -0.53 0.39
C LEU A 100 -18.09 0.39 0.89
N GLY A 101 -17.73 1.35 1.74
CA GLY A 101 -18.65 2.40 2.17
C GLY A 101 -19.13 3.24 0.98
N SER A 102 -20.24 3.94 1.15
CA SER A 102 -20.74 4.92 0.18
C SER A 102 -20.28 6.33 0.54
N ARG A 103 -20.12 7.17 -0.48
CA ARG A 103 -19.83 8.59 -0.27
C ARG A 103 -21.08 9.34 0.16
N HIS A 104 -20.93 10.31 1.06
CA HIS A 104 -22.03 11.18 1.46
C HIS A 104 -22.58 11.95 0.25
N PRO A 105 -23.91 12.15 0.13
CA PRO A 105 -24.53 12.87 -1.00
C PRO A 105 -23.93 14.25 -1.27
N ILE A 106 -23.62 15.03 -0.23
CA ILE A 106 -22.94 16.33 -0.37
C ILE A 106 -21.60 16.20 -1.07
N SER A 107 -20.81 15.15 -0.74
CA SER A 107 -19.52 14.91 -1.39
C SER A 107 -19.68 14.56 -2.87
N LEU A 108 -20.72 13.79 -3.22
CA LEU A 108 -21.03 13.45 -4.60
C LEU A 108 -21.38 14.71 -5.40
N VAL A 109 -22.31 15.53 -4.89
CA VAL A 109 -22.73 16.77 -5.55
C VAL A 109 -21.58 17.77 -5.67
N LYS A 110 -20.80 17.96 -4.59
CA LYS A 110 -19.60 18.81 -4.62
C LYS A 110 -18.64 18.38 -5.73
N ASN A 111 -18.35 17.09 -5.83
CA ASN A 111 -17.44 16.59 -6.85
C ASN A 111 -17.98 16.77 -8.28
N GLN A 112 -19.28 16.59 -8.50
CA GLN A 112 -19.93 16.86 -9.79
C GLN A 112 -19.82 18.34 -10.19
N ILE A 113 -20.08 19.27 -9.26
CA ILE A 113 -19.93 20.70 -9.50
C ILE A 113 -18.46 21.04 -9.82
N VAL A 114 -17.52 20.55 -9.02
CA VAL A 114 -16.08 20.74 -9.27
C VAL A 114 -15.69 20.24 -10.67
N GLU A 115 -16.16 19.07 -11.06
CA GLU A 115 -15.87 18.50 -12.37
C GLU A 115 -16.40 19.39 -13.51
N VAL A 116 -17.63 19.87 -13.40
CA VAL A 116 -18.24 20.79 -14.40
C VAL A 116 -17.39 22.05 -14.56
N PHE A 117 -17.05 22.72 -13.44
CA PHE A 117 -16.28 23.96 -13.50
C PHE A 117 -14.83 23.74 -13.92
N SER A 118 -14.22 22.60 -13.57
CA SER A 118 -12.89 22.26 -14.04
C SER A 118 -12.82 22.13 -15.56
N ARG A 119 -13.88 21.58 -16.20
CA ARG A 119 -14.00 21.53 -17.67
C ARG A 119 -14.15 22.92 -18.31
N LEU A 120 -14.62 23.90 -17.55
CA LEU A 120 -14.70 25.30 -17.96
C LEU A 120 -13.40 26.10 -17.68
N GLY A 121 -12.36 25.42 -17.19
CA GLY A 121 -11.06 26.02 -16.90
C GLY A 121 -10.98 26.73 -15.55
N TYR A 122 -11.87 26.41 -14.61
CA TYR A 122 -11.74 26.85 -13.23
C TYR A 122 -10.87 25.92 -12.41
N THR A 123 -10.12 26.49 -11.49
CA THR A 123 -9.37 25.75 -10.47
C THR A 123 -10.09 25.81 -9.14
N VAL A 124 -9.86 24.82 -8.28
CA VAL A 124 -10.39 24.83 -6.91
C VAL A 124 -9.46 25.63 -6.03
N ALA A 125 -10.01 26.66 -5.35
CA ALA A 125 -9.31 27.38 -4.32
C ALA A 125 -9.85 26.95 -2.95
N ASP A 126 -8.96 26.77 -1.98
CA ASP A 126 -9.29 26.41 -0.61
C ASP A 126 -8.79 27.49 0.36
N GLY A 127 -9.40 27.55 1.53
CA GLY A 127 -9.06 28.51 2.58
C GLY A 127 -9.53 28.05 3.96
N PRO A 128 -9.06 28.74 5.02
CA PRO A 128 -9.36 28.38 6.39
C PRO A 128 -10.85 28.52 6.72
N GLU A 129 -11.34 27.71 7.65
CA GLU A 129 -12.70 27.84 8.20
C GLU A 129 -12.76 28.88 9.34
N ILE A 130 -11.63 29.07 10.03
CA ILE A 130 -11.45 30.10 11.03
C ILE A 130 -10.80 31.30 10.35
N GLU A 131 -11.45 32.45 10.39
CA GLU A 131 -11.09 33.64 9.64
C GLU A 131 -11.09 34.87 10.53
N ASP A 132 -10.44 35.91 10.07
CA ASP A 132 -10.53 37.26 10.67
C ASP A 132 -11.70 38.09 10.07
N ASP A 133 -12.07 39.13 10.74
CA ASP A 133 -13.13 40.05 10.29
C ASP A 133 -12.83 40.65 8.92
N TRP A 134 -11.56 40.92 8.63
CA TRP A 134 -11.16 41.54 7.36
C TRP A 134 -11.61 40.69 6.17
N HIS A 135 -11.23 39.41 6.16
CA HIS A 135 -11.51 38.54 5.03
C HIS A 135 -12.99 38.15 4.91
N VAL A 136 -13.71 38.12 6.05
CA VAL A 136 -15.13 37.71 6.01
C VAL A 136 -16.03 38.93 5.71
N PHE A 137 -15.71 40.10 6.20
CA PHE A 137 -16.62 41.23 6.11
C PHE A 137 -16.00 42.48 5.47
N SER A 138 -14.91 43.01 6.03
CA SER A 138 -14.40 44.32 5.66
C SER A 138 -13.91 44.39 4.23
N ALA A 139 -13.18 43.38 3.74
CA ALA A 139 -12.72 43.28 2.35
C ALA A 139 -13.87 43.15 1.36
N LEU A 140 -15.03 42.64 1.81
CA LEU A 140 -16.26 42.48 1.00
C LEU A 140 -17.20 43.67 1.14
N ASN A 141 -16.72 44.76 1.73
CA ASN A 141 -17.45 45.99 1.87
C ASN A 141 -18.71 45.93 2.77
N PHE A 142 -18.68 45.05 3.77
CA PHE A 142 -19.70 45.03 4.81
C PHE A 142 -19.39 46.13 5.81
N PRO A 143 -20.29 47.10 6.05
CA PRO A 143 -20.07 48.14 7.05
C PRO A 143 -20.07 47.58 8.47
N PRO A 144 -19.48 48.31 9.47
CA PRO A 144 -19.41 47.84 10.85
C PRO A 144 -20.76 47.52 11.48
N GLU A 145 -21.80 48.27 11.11
CA GLU A 145 -23.16 48.13 11.65
C GLU A 145 -24.02 47.12 10.89
N HIS A 146 -23.43 46.36 9.97
CA HIS A 146 -24.19 45.40 9.16
C HIS A 146 -24.71 44.24 10.03
N PRO A 147 -26.00 43.88 9.94
CA PRO A 147 -26.59 42.84 10.79
C PRO A 147 -25.86 41.50 10.73
N ALA A 148 -25.28 41.14 9.59
CA ALA A 148 -24.51 39.87 9.45
C ALA A 148 -23.27 39.83 10.36
N ARG A 149 -22.80 40.95 10.90
CA ARG A 149 -21.72 41.01 11.89
C ARG A 149 -22.22 40.80 13.32
N ASP A 150 -23.53 40.70 13.53
CA ASP A 150 -24.06 40.47 14.88
C ASP A 150 -23.68 39.06 15.38
N MET A 151 -23.47 38.96 16.67
CA MET A 151 -23.25 37.72 17.37
C MET A 151 -24.42 36.71 17.24
N GLN A 152 -25.60 37.19 16.88
CA GLN A 152 -26.76 36.34 16.66
C GLN A 152 -26.62 35.50 15.39
N ASP A 153 -25.92 36.02 14.38
CA ASP A 153 -25.77 35.34 13.07
C ASP A 153 -24.38 34.76 12.81
N THR A 154 -23.37 35.12 13.64
CA THR A 154 -21.96 34.75 13.44
C THR A 154 -21.38 34.09 14.69
N PHE A 155 -20.63 32.99 14.49
CA PHE A 155 -19.86 32.36 15.57
C PHE A 155 -18.51 33.01 15.71
N PHE A 156 -18.34 33.83 16.72
CA PHE A 156 -17.05 34.40 17.12
C PHE A 156 -16.30 33.42 18.03
N ILE A 157 -15.02 33.23 17.76
CA ILE A 157 -14.10 32.43 18.57
C ILE A 157 -13.37 33.32 19.55
N GLU A 158 -12.93 34.50 19.09
CA GLU A 158 -12.19 35.47 19.87
C GLU A 158 -12.67 36.89 19.47
N LYS A 159 -12.59 37.81 20.41
CA LYS A 159 -12.82 39.25 20.21
C LYS A 159 -11.56 40.01 20.55
N ASP A 160 -11.32 41.12 19.80
CA ASP A 160 -10.15 41.98 19.94
C ASP A 160 -8.78 41.25 19.77
N PRO A 161 -8.43 40.75 18.60
CA PRO A 161 -9.10 40.94 17.31
C PRO A 161 -10.25 39.94 17.09
N ASP A 162 -11.24 40.33 16.27
CA ASP A 162 -12.37 39.46 15.92
C ASP A 162 -11.94 38.33 15.04
N ILE A 163 -11.93 37.12 15.60
CA ILE A 163 -11.71 35.84 14.95
C ILE A 163 -13.00 35.05 14.99
N LEU A 164 -13.41 34.50 13.85
CA LEU A 164 -14.74 33.92 13.69
C LEU A 164 -14.73 32.72 12.75
N LEU A 165 -15.81 31.96 12.78
CA LEU A 165 -16.06 30.95 11.77
C LEU A 165 -16.69 31.61 10.53
N ARG A 166 -16.13 31.34 9.33
CA ARG A 166 -16.59 31.97 8.09
C ARG A 166 -18.07 31.69 7.83
N THR A 167 -18.81 32.73 7.52
CA THR A 167 -20.25 32.69 7.23
C THR A 167 -20.56 32.42 5.75
N HIS A 168 -19.55 32.49 4.89
CA HIS A 168 -19.59 32.25 3.46
C HIS A 168 -18.19 31.86 2.94
N THR A 169 -18.10 31.39 1.71
CA THR A 169 -16.81 31.04 1.09
C THR A 169 -16.14 32.20 0.35
N SER A 170 -16.74 33.41 0.37
CA SER A 170 -16.19 34.61 -0.28
C SER A 170 -14.85 35.04 0.30
N SER A 171 -14.54 34.70 1.58
CA SER A 171 -13.22 34.94 2.18
C SER A 171 -12.09 34.28 1.37
N ILE A 172 -12.36 33.12 0.75
CA ILE A 172 -11.40 32.44 -0.13
C ILE A 172 -11.16 33.26 -1.40
N GLN A 173 -12.20 33.91 -1.93
CA GLN A 173 -12.06 34.80 -3.09
C GLN A 173 -11.17 35.99 -2.75
N VAL A 174 -11.34 36.64 -1.56
CA VAL A 174 -10.50 37.72 -1.08
C VAL A 174 -9.03 37.24 -1.03
N ARG A 175 -8.75 36.13 -0.36
CA ARG A 175 -7.41 35.57 -0.26
C ARG A 175 -6.80 35.22 -1.64
N THR A 176 -7.63 34.81 -2.58
CA THR A 176 -7.18 34.54 -3.95
C THR A 176 -6.78 35.83 -4.65
N MET A 177 -7.58 36.88 -4.53
CA MET A 177 -7.30 38.20 -5.15
C MET A 177 -6.06 38.90 -4.54
N GLU A 178 -5.78 38.66 -3.26
CA GLU A 178 -4.55 39.13 -2.63
C GLU A 178 -3.29 38.46 -3.14
N ARG A 179 -3.38 37.18 -3.53
CA ARG A 179 -2.24 36.36 -3.95
C ARG A 179 -2.01 36.31 -5.45
N GLN A 180 -3.06 36.52 -6.24
CA GLN A 180 -3.03 36.34 -7.69
C GLN A 180 -3.50 37.60 -8.42
N LYS A 181 -2.85 37.90 -9.52
CA LYS A 181 -3.31 38.93 -10.46
C LYS A 181 -4.24 38.30 -11.51
N PRO A 182 -5.19 39.07 -12.08
CA PRO A 182 -5.99 38.61 -13.19
C PRO A 182 -5.14 38.08 -14.36
N PRO A 183 -5.62 37.09 -15.12
CA PRO A 183 -6.96 36.49 -15.04
C PRO A 183 -7.12 35.47 -13.90
N ILE A 184 -8.24 35.50 -13.21
CA ILE A 184 -8.58 34.60 -12.12
C ILE A 184 -9.84 33.80 -12.50
N ARG A 185 -9.80 32.48 -12.37
CA ARG A 185 -10.93 31.58 -12.54
C ARG A 185 -10.87 30.52 -11.45
N VAL A 186 -11.62 30.74 -10.39
CA VAL A 186 -11.61 29.82 -9.23
C VAL A 186 -13.02 29.52 -8.75
N ILE A 187 -13.20 28.30 -8.21
CA ILE A 187 -14.35 27.94 -7.40
C ILE A 187 -13.88 27.66 -5.98
N CYS A 188 -14.69 28.06 -5.03
CA CYS A 188 -14.40 28.01 -3.60
C CYS A 188 -15.42 27.13 -2.88
N PRO A 189 -15.30 25.79 -2.96
CA PRO A 189 -16.18 24.88 -2.23
C PRO A 189 -15.76 24.79 -0.77
N GLY A 190 -16.71 24.93 0.16
CA GLY A 190 -16.36 24.81 1.57
C GLY A 190 -17.56 24.71 2.50
N ARG A 191 -17.28 24.37 3.74
CA ARG A 191 -18.25 24.49 4.85
C ARG A 191 -18.33 25.93 5.29
N VAL A 192 -19.52 26.35 5.68
CA VAL A 192 -19.79 27.66 6.23
C VAL A 192 -20.67 27.53 7.47
N PHE A 193 -20.62 28.53 8.32
CA PHE A 193 -21.18 28.45 9.66
C PHE A 193 -22.03 29.70 9.93
N ARG A 194 -23.26 29.50 10.42
CA ARG A 194 -24.15 30.59 10.83
C ARG A 194 -24.82 30.22 12.14
N ASN A 195 -24.88 31.16 13.03
CA ASN A 195 -25.50 31.01 14.35
C ASN A 195 -27.03 31.11 14.22
N GLU A 196 -27.64 30.23 13.43
CA GLU A 196 -29.09 30.19 13.23
C GLU A 196 -29.73 29.14 14.11
N ALA A 197 -30.99 29.33 14.44
CA ALA A 197 -31.77 28.32 15.16
C ALA A 197 -31.91 27.06 14.31
N ILE A 198 -31.44 25.94 14.83
CA ILE A 198 -31.50 24.65 14.10
C ILE A 198 -32.96 24.21 13.94
N SER A 199 -33.34 23.89 12.71
CA SER A 199 -34.66 23.35 12.37
C SER A 199 -34.51 22.24 11.32
N TYR A 200 -35.62 21.63 10.91
CA TYR A 200 -35.61 20.66 9.82
C TYR A 200 -35.27 21.27 8.45
N ARG A 201 -35.27 22.62 8.31
CA ARG A 201 -34.92 23.35 7.08
C ARG A 201 -33.59 24.08 7.16
N ALA A 202 -33.09 24.38 8.34
CA ALA A 202 -31.88 25.16 8.54
C ALA A 202 -30.95 24.49 9.54
N HIS A 203 -29.68 24.46 9.24
CA HIS A 203 -28.63 23.98 10.10
C HIS A 203 -27.53 25.04 10.24
N CYS A 204 -26.90 25.12 11.39
CA CYS A 204 -25.81 26.05 11.62
C CYS A 204 -24.53 25.74 10.80
N ILE A 205 -24.43 24.58 10.20
CA ILE A 205 -23.35 24.16 9.31
C ILE A 205 -23.94 23.74 7.97
N PHE A 206 -23.46 24.34 6.89
CA PHE A 206 -23.87 23.94 5.54
C PHE A 206 -22.70 24.10 4.56
N HIS A 207 -22.88 23.64 3.33
CA HIS A 207 -21.85 23.70 2.29
C HIS A 207 -22.24 24.72 1.25
N GLN A 208 -21.24 25.52 0.84
CA GLN A 208 -21.41 26.53 -0.20
C GLN A 208 -20.31 26.36 -1.24
N ILE A 209 -20.64 26.66 -2.49
CA ILE A 209 -19.65 26.75 -3.58
C ILE A 209 -19.85 28.10 -4.24
N GLU A 210 -18.84 28.93 -4.21
CA GLU A 210 -18.82 30.20 -4.91
C GLU A 210 -17.83 30.16 -6.07
N GLY A 211 -18.07 30.95 -7.10
CA GLY A 211 -17.18 31.09 -8.24
C GLY A 211 -16.72 32.53 -8.41
N LEU A 212 -15.42 32.70 -8.70
CA LEU A 212 -14.84 33.99 -9.04
C LEU A 212 -14.24 33.91 -10.44
N TYR A 213 -14.67 34.81 -11.31
CA TYR A 213 -14.08 35.02 -12.62
C TYR A 213 -13.72 36.48 -12.84
N ILE A 214 -12.43 36.75 -13.00
CA ILE A 214 -11.90 38.07 -13.32
C ILE A 214 -11.06 37.92 -14.58
N CYS A 215 -11.42 38.65 -15.63
CA CYS A 215 -10.65 38.67 -16.88
C CYS A 215 -9.86 39.96 -17.05
N LEU A 216 -8.94 39.97 -18.01
CA LEU A 216 -8.13 41.16 -18.32
C LEU A 216 -8.89 42.20 -19.10
N LEU A 217 -9.88 41.79 -19.87
CA LEU A 217 -10.66 42.66 -20.74
C LEU A 217 -12.16 42.32 -20.64
N TYR A 218 -12.96 43.30 -20.26
CA TYR A 218 -14.41 43.29 -20.40
C TYR A 218 -14.73 43.90 -21.76
N THR A 219 -14.98 43.06 -22.75
CA THR A 219 -15.10 43.50 -24.17
C THR A 219 -16.50 43.90 -24.57
N SER A 220 -17.48 43.74 -23.74
CA SER A 220 -18.87 44.07 -24.06
C SER A 220 -19.53 44.76 -22.88
N PRO A 221 -19.97 46.01 -23.04
CA PRO A 221 -20.86 46.62 -22.06
C PRO A 221 -22.13 45.75 -21.94
N SER A 222 -22.66 45.66 -20.73
CA SER A 222 -23.91 44.98 -20.49
C SER A 222 -25.02 45.69 -21.31
N PRO A 223 -25.94 44.97 -21.92
CA PRO A 223 -27.08 45.59 -22.60
C PRO A 223 -27.98 46.42 -21.70
N ARG A 224 -27.69 46.47 -20.42
CA ARG A 224 -28.40 47.22 -19.36
C ARG A 224 -27.66 48.42 -18.83
N ASP A 225 -26.43 48.65 -19.28
CA ASP A 225 -25.62 49.82 -18.87
C ASP A 225 -25.83 51.01 -19.82
#